data_18e53642072725decb4ec4ff4ca6f2d4
#
_entry.id   18e53642072725decb4ec4ff4ca6f2d4
#
_cell.length_a   1.000
_cell.length_b   1.000
_cell.length_c   1.000
_cell.angle_alpha   90.00
_cell.angle_beta   90.00
_cell.angle_gamma   90.00
#
_symmetry.space_group_name_H-M   'P 1'
#
loop_
_entity.id
_entity.type
_entity.pdbx_description
1 polymer ?
#
loop_
_entity_poly.entity_id
_entity_poly.type
_entity_poly.pdbx_seq_one_letter_code
_entity_poly.pdbx_strand_id
1 'polypeptide(L)'
;MTGYDLYVFLVCLIMFISLLGLLGTMLFIIIRQELRMIDNGLLDKKITKEYMKSLNQKPFIKSPYGIVAFIVTAAVIVSFVWTFTIRFSDPLVKGDAPVPRVVLSDSMAVKRKSNTYLEENGLDDQFATFDLIFTRELPGEFELKLYDIVVYERNDELIIHRIIDIEEPNEKHPDHRLFEFRGDAIKYSDDEMVEYSQMRSIYVGDKVPYVGSFIYFVQSPSGYLCIMLVLVGFFIVPFIEKYLMRRKRRRLSRIGFIN
;
A
#
# COMPACT_ATOMS: atom_id res chain seq x y z
N MET A 1 16.54 -10.31 -5.33
CA MET A 1 16.71 -9.67 -4.02
C MET A 1 18.19 -9.38 -3.83
N THR A 2 18.58 -8.12 -3.84
CA THR A 2 19.98 -7.71 -3.63
C THR A 2 20.38 -7.97 -2.16
N GLY A 3 21.69 -8.05 -1.86
CA GLY A 3 22.15 -8.21 -0.46
C GLY A 3 21.68 -7.06 0.45
N TYR A 4 21.48 -5.87 -0.12
CA TYR A 4 20.94 -4.70 0.56
C TYR A 4 19.46 -4.90 0.95
N ASP A 5 18.62 -5.43 0.07
CA ASP A 5 17.20 -5.68 0.34
C ASP A 5 17.02 -6.70 1.47
N LEU A 6 17.86 -7.74 1.48
CA LEU A 6 17.87 -8.74 2.56
C LEU A 6 18.25 -8.11 3.89
N TYR A 7 19.27 -7.25 3.92
CA TYR A 7 19.69 -6.53 5.13
C TYR A 7 18.56 -5.65 5.67
N VAL A 8 17.94 -4.82 4.83
CA VAL A 8 16.81 -3.95 5.20
C VAL A 8 15.65 -4.78 5.73
N PHE A 9 15.30 -5.89 5.07
CA PHE A 9 14.25 -6.80 5.53
C PHE A 9 14.54 -7.37 6.92
N LEU A 10 15.77 -7.85 7.16
CA LEU A 10 16.17 -8.41 8.46
C LEU A 10 16.12 -7.36 9.58
N VAL A 11 16.61 -6.15 9.32
CA VAL A 11 16.54 -5.04 10.29
C VAL A 11 15.09 -4.70 10.64
N CYS A 12 14.22 -4.56 9.64
CA CYS A 12 12.79 -4.31 9.84
C CYS A 12 12.11 -5.45 10.63
N LEU A 13 12.45 -6.70 10.34
CA LEU A 13 11.93 -7.87 11.06
C LEU A 13 12.36 -7.88 12.53
N ILE A 14 13.62 -7.58 12.83
CA ILE A 14 14.14 -7.50 14.20
C ILE A 14 13.44 -6.37 14.97
N MET A 15 13.32 -5.19 14.37
CA MET A 15 12.59 -4.07 14.97
C MET A 15 11.12 -4.42 15.24
N PHE A 16 10.47 -5.13 14.32
CA PHE A 16 9.09 -5.58 14.47
C PHE A 16 8.93 -6.55 15.64
N ILE A 17 9.77 -7.59 15.72
CA ILE A 17 9.75 -8.55 16.80
C ILE A 17 9.99 -7.86 18.16
N SER A 18 10.94 -6.91 18.20
CA SER A 18 11.25 -6.13 19.40
C SER A 18 10.06 -5.28 19.85
N LEU A 19 9.37 -4.62 18.92
CA LEU A 19 8.19 -3.81 19.21
C LEU A 19 7.01 -4.67 19.69
N LEU A 20 6.77 -5.82 19.05
CA LEU A 20 5.76 -6.78 19.50
C LEU A 20 6.06 -7.33 20.88
N GLY A 21 7.33 -7.62 21.17
CA GLY A 21 7.78 -8.05 22.50
C GLY A 21 7.52 -6.98 23.55
N LEU A 22 7.82 -5.74 23.26
CA LEU A 22 7.60 -4.60 24.16
C LEU A 22 6.11 -4.34 24.40
N LEU A 23 5.29 -4.32 23.35
CA LEU A 23 3.84 -4.21 23.47
C LEU A 23 3.23 -5.39 24.22
N GLY A 24 3.69 -6.61 23.95
CA GLY A 24 3.26 -7.82 24.66
C GLY A 24 3.59 -7.78 26.15
N THR A 25 4.77 -7.32 26.53
CA THR A 25 5.17 -7.16 27.94
C THR A 25 4.36 -6.07 28.63
N MET A 26 4.11 -4.93 27.98
CA MET A 26 3.22 -3.89 28.53
C MET A 26 1.80 -4.41 28.78
N LEU A 27 1.20 -5.06 27.79
CA LEU A 27 -0.12 -5.67 27.91
C LEU A 27 -0.16 -6.72 29.03
N PHE A 28 0.85 -7.57 29.12
CA PHE A 28 0.98 -8.56 30.18
C PHE A 28 1.01 -7.91 31.56
N ILE A 29 1.81 -6.84 31.74
CA ILE A 29 1.90 -6.12 33.03
C ILE A 29 0.53 -5.52 33.41
N ILE A 30 -0.15 -4.85 32.45
CA ILE A 30 -1.45 -4.21 32.67
C ILE A 30 -2.51 -5.29 33.08
N ILE A 31 -2.58 -6.38 32.30
CA ILE A 31 -3.51 -7.46 32.55
C ILE A 31 -3.24 -8.10 33.94
N ARG A 32 -1.98 -8.36 34.26
CA ARG A 32 -1.56 -8.92 35.54
C ARG A 32 -1.93 -8.01 36.71
N GLN A 33 -1.75 -6.69 36.53
CA GLN A 33 -2.13 -5.72 37.56
C GLN A 33 -3.65 -5.67 37.76
N GLU A 34 -4.44 -5.65 36.69
CA GLU A 34 -5.90 -5.68 36.76
C GLU A 34 -6.41 -6.97 37.42
N LEU A 35 -5.84 -8.13 37.07
CA LEU A 35 -6.16 -9.42 37.69
C LEU A 35 -5.90 -9.42 39.19
N ARG A 36 -4.75 -8.87 39.64
CA ARG A 36 -4.44 -8.75 41.07
C ARG A 36 -5.46 -7.87 41.80
N MET A 37 -5.87 -6.73 41.19
CA MET A 37 -6.88 -5.85 41.78
C MET A 37 -8.25 -6.55 41.89
N ILE A 38 -8.61 -7.38 40.91
CA ILE A 38 -9.84 -8.17 40.92
C ILE A 38 -9.75 -9.23 42.02
N ASP A 39 -8.68 -10.00 42.08
CA ASP A 39 -8.52 -11.10 43.03
C ASP A 39 -8.44 -10.60 44.49
N ASN A 40 -7.83 -9.44 44.73
CA ASN A 40 -7.73 -8.81 46.07
C ASN A 40 -8.99 -8.04 46.50
N GLY A 41 -10.04 -7.98 45.68
CA GLY A 41 -11.30 -7.29 46.01
C GLY A 41 -11.27 -5.78 45.96
N LEU A 42 -10.17 -5.16 45.53
CA LEU A 42 -10.04 -3.71 45.40
C LEU A 42 -11.02 -3.08 44.36
N LEU A 43 -11.53 -3.89 43.46
CA LEU A 43 -12.45 -3.48 42.40
C LEU A 43 -13.90 -3.96 42.63
N ASP A 44 -14.25 -4.57 43.78
CA ASP A 44 -15.55 -5.22 43.96
C ASP A 44 -16.74 -4.28 43.67
N LYS A 45 -16.74 -3.05 44.19
CA LYS A 45 -17.78 -2.05 43.90
C LYS A 45 -17.87 -1.70 42.41
N LYS A 46 -16.71 -1.58 41.72
CA LYS A 46 -16.63 -1.26 40.30
C LYS A 46 -17.12 -2.44 39.47
N ILE A 47 -16.68 -3.64 39.78
CA ILE A 47 -17.05 -4.88 39.08
C ILE A 47 -18.56 -5.13 39.20
N THR A 48 -19.16 -4.95 40.38
CA THR A 48 -20.59 -5.04 40.57
C THR A 48 -21.36 -4.07 39.69
N LYS A 49 -20.93 -2.80 39.67
CA LYS A 49 -21.55 -1.77 38.81
C LYS A 49 -21.41 -2.08 37.31
N GLU A 50 -20.22 -2.53 36.90
CA GLU A 50 -19.96 -2.93 35.49
C GLU A 50 -20.77 -4.14 35.08
N TYR A 51 -20.93 -5.15 35.99
CA TYR A 51 -21.74 -6.33 35.74
C TYR A 51 -23.21 -5.96 35.53
N MET A 52 -23.79 -5.14 36.43
CA MET A 52 -25.17 -4.66 36.29
C MET A 52 -25.39 -3.91 34.98
N LYS A 53 -24.43 -3.10 34.58
CA LYS A 53 -24.46 -2.42 33.28
C LYS A 53 -24.38 -3.39 32.11
N SER A 54 -23.55 -4.45 32.20
CA SER A 54 -23.35 -5.44 31.14
C SER A 54 -24.56 -6.32 30.87
N LEU A 55 -25.43 -6.54 31.90
CA LEU A 55 -26.69 -7.28 31.70
C LEU A 55 -27.63 -6.62 30.68
N ASN A 56 -27.53 -5.30 30.55
CA ASN A 56 -28.34 -4.50 29.62
C ASN A 56 -27.59 -4.14 28.32
N GLN A 57 -26.33 -4.58 28.14
CA GLN A 57 -25.56 -4.26 26.96
C GLN A 57 -25.74 -5.31 25.85
N LYS A 58 -25.95 -4.82 24.62
CA LYS A 58 -25.92 -5.66 23.42
C LYS A 58 -24.51 -6.23 23.23
N PRO A 59 -24.35 -7.46 22.67
CA PRO A 59 -23.05 -8.04 22.39
C PRO A 59 -22.23 -7.07 21.50
N PHE A 60 -20.92 -7.02 21.72
CA PHE A 60 -19.98 -6.08 21.08
C PHE A 60 -20.17 -5.97 19.56
N ILE A 61 -20.35 -7.09 18.87
CA ILE A 61 -20.56 -7.14 17.41
C ILE A 61 -21.85 -6.41 16.99
N LYS A 62 -22.86 -6.33 17.87
CA LYS A 62 -24.12 -5.61 17.63
C LYS A 62 -24.12 -4.18 18.21
N SER A 63 -23.02 -3.77 18.82
CA SER A 63 -22.82 -2.39 19.26
C SER A 63 -22.40 -1.50 18.09
N PRO A 64 -22.72 -0.20 18.09
CA PRO A 64 -22.25 0.73 17.06
C PRO A 64 -20.72 0.69 16.90
N TYR A 65 -20.00 0.59 18.01
CA TYR A 65 -18.52 0.50 18.01
C TYR A 65 -18.01 -0.80 17.38
N GLY A 66 -18.66 -1.94 17.62
CA GLY A 66 -18.30 -3.21 17.01
C GLY A 66 -18.52 -3.21 15.50
N ILE A 67 -19.63 -2.61 15.05
CA ILE A 67 -19.92 -2.46 13.62
C ILE A 67 -18.88 -1.56 12.94
N VAL A 68 -18.57 -0.41 13.54
CA VAL A 68 -17.54 0.50 12.99
C VAL A 68 -16.16 -0.18 12.97
N ALA A 69 -15.77 -0.86 14.05
CA ALA A 69 -14.50 -1.61 14.09
C ALA A 69 -14.44 -2.69 13.00
N PHE A 70 -15.54 -3.41 12.77
CA PHE A 70 -15.62 -4.41 11.70
C PHE A 70 -15.47 -3.78 10.31
N ILE A 71 -16.18 -2.68 10.06
CA ILE A 71 -16.09 -1.96 8.77
C ILE A 71 -14.67 -1.45 8.52
N VAL A 72 -14.03 -0.83 9.53
CA VAL A 72 -12.66 -0.32 9.41
C VAL A 72 -11.68 -1.46 9.15
N THR A 73 -11.80 -2.59 9.86
CA THR A 73 -10.93 -3.74 9.65
C THR A 73 -11.12 -4.34 8.25
N ALA A 74 -12.36 -4.49 7.80
CA ALA A 74 -12.65 -4.96 6.45
C ALA A 74 -12.06 -4.02 5.39
N ALA A 75 -12.21 -2.69 5.55
CA ALA A 75 -11.62 -1.70 4.66
C ALA A 75 -10.10 -1.79 4.60
N VAL A 76 -9.43 -1.98 5.76
CA VAL A 76 -7.96 -2.17 5.82
C VAL A 76 -7.53 -3.44 5.08
N ILE A 77 -8.24 -4.55 5.26
CA ILE A 77 -7.93 -5.81 4.57
C ILE A 77 -8.13 -5.66 3.06
N VAL A 78 -9.24 -5.07 2.63
CA VAL A 78 -9.52 -4.83 1.21
C VAL A 78 -8.47 -3.92 0.58
N SER A 79 -8.10 -2.83 1.26
CA SER A 79 -7.05 -1.92 0.80
C SER A 79 -5.70 -2.65 0.67
N PHE A 80 -5.37 -3.52 1.62
CA PHE A 80 -4.14 -4.31 1.58
C PHE A 80 -4.12 -5.28 0.40
N VAL A 81 -5.20 -6.04 0.20
CA VAL A 81 -5.32 -6.95 -0.95
C VAL A 81 -5.21 -6.20 -2.27
N TRP A 82 -5.88 -5.05 -2.38
CA TRP A 82 -5.82 -4.21 -3.58
C TRP A 82 -4.42 -3.69 -3.86
N THR A 83 -3.71 -3.15 -2.86
CA THR A 83 -2.33 -2.67 -3.05
C THR A 83 -1.37 -3.80 -3.38
N PHE A 84 -1.60 -4.99 -2.82
CA PHE A 84 -0.82 -6.18 -3.13
C PHE A 84 -0.98 -6.61 -4.60
N THR A 85 -2.20 -6.56 -5.14
CA THR A 85 -2.44 -6.87 -6.56
C THR A 85 -1.75 -5.90 -7.50
N ILE A 86 -1.67 -4.60 -7.15
CA ILE A 86 -0.93 -3.60 -7.94
C ILE A 86 0.57 -3.91 -7.96
N ARG A 87 1.15 -4.28 -6.82
CA ARG A 87 2.59 -4.57 -6.71
C ARG A 87 3.03 -5.77 -7.55
N PHE A 88 2.19 -6.80 -7.61
CA PHE A 88 2.50 -8.05 -8.31
C PHE A 88 1.83 -8.15 -9.68
N SER A 89 1.32 -7.03 -10.22
CA SER A 89 0.84 -7.00 -11.60
C SER A 89 2.00 -7.24 -12.55
N ASP A 90 1.76 -8.05 -13.60
CA ASP A 90 2.71 -8.28 -14.66
C ASP A 90 3.15 -6.92 -15.27
N PRO A 91 4.45 -6.67 -15.46
CA PRO A 91 4.92 -5.51 -16.21
C PRO A 91 4.30 -5.42 -17.60
N LEU A 92 4.12 -6.55 -18.26
CA LEU A 92 3.45 -6.64 -19.57
C LEU A 92 1.94 -6.60 -19.38
N VAL A 93 1.32 -5.52 -19.80
CA VAL A 93 -0.15 -5.38 -19.79
C VAL A 93 -0.72 -6.13 -20.99
N LYS A 94 -1.71 -6.98 -20.76
CA LYS A 94 -2.46 -7.69 -21.80
C LYS A 94 -3.95 -7.38 -21.68
N GLY A 95 -4.56 -7.05 -22.80
CA GLY A 95 -5.98 -6.74 -22.91
C GLY A 95 -6.31 -5.28 -22.62
N ASP A 96 -7.58 -4.92 -22.84
CA ASP A 96 -8.07 -3.54 -22.83
C ASP A 96 -8.27 -2.94 -21.42
N ALA A 97 -8.21 -3.75 -20.38
CA ALA A 97 -8.43 -3.27 -19.02
C ALA A 97 -7.25 -2.42 -18.54
N PRO A 98 -7.49 -1.17 -18.07
CA PRO A 98 -6.42 -0.32 -17.59
C PRO A 98 -5.77 -0.88 -16.32
N VAL A 99 -4.45 -0.94 -16.29
CA VAL A 99 -3.66 -1.41 -15.15
C VAL A 99 -3.11 -0.21 -14.39
N PRO A 100 -3.40 -0.08 -13.08
CA PRO A 100 -2.90 1.01 -12.27
C PRO A 100 -1.41 0.82 -11.95
N ARG A 101 -0.63 1.91 -12.05
CA ARG A 101 0.80 1.97 -11.69
C ARG A 101 1.09 3.20 -10.85
N VAL A 102 1.94 3.04 -9.86
CA VAL A 102 2.40 4.15 -9.00
C VAL A 102 3.66 4.76 -9.61
N VAL A 103 3.65 6.05 -9.80
CA VAL A 103 4.81 6.82 -10.27
C VAL A 103 5.79 7.01 -9.11
N LEU A 104 7.06 6.68 -9.33
CA LEU A 104 8.11 6.75 -8.31
C LEU A 104 9.16 7.83 -8.55
N SER A 105 9.05 8.62 -9.63
CA SER A 105 9.99 9.69 -9.96
C SER A 105 9.28 10.93 -10.50
N ASP A 106 9.95 12.08 -10.41
CA ASP A 106 9.44 13.35 -10.93
C ASP A 106 9.87 13.65 -12.36
N SER A 107 10.35 12.63 -13.09
CA SER A 107 10.84 12.80 -14.48
C SER A 107 9.79 13.33 -15.45
N MET A 108 8.50 13.11 -15.13
CA MET A 108 7.35 13.55 -15.93
C MET A 108 6.51 14.65 -15.22
N ALA A 109 7.00 15.22 -14.10
CA ALA A 109 6.17 16.03 -13.21
C ALA A 109 5.83 17.42 -13.77
N VAL A 110 6.72 18.01 -14.54
CA VAL A 110 6.60 19.38 -15.04
C VAL A 110 7.14 19.51 -16.46
N LYS A 111 6.59 20.44 -17.20
CA LYS A 111 7.15 20.85 -18.50
C LYS A 111 8.43 21.64 -18.29
N ARG A 112 9.56 21.08 -18.68
CA ARG A 112 10.82 21.80 -18.61
C ARG A 112 10.88 22.81 -19.77
N LYS A 113 11.26 24.05 -19.49
CA LYS A 113 11.36 25.13 -20.48
C LYS A 113 12.26 24.82 -21.69
N SER A 114 13.25 23.93 -21.53
CA SER A 114 14.10 23.50 -22.65
C SER A 114 13.41 22.51 -23.59
N ASN A 115 12.30 21.92 -23.18
CA ASN A 115 11.53 20.95 -23.97
C ASN A 115 10.36 21.68 -24.65
N THR A 116 10.69 22.58 -25.61
CA THR A 116 9.70 23.47 -26.25
C THR A 116 8.59 22.71 -26.97
N TYR A 117 8.87 21.50 -27.46
CA TYR A 117 7.88 20.63 -28.09
C TYR A 117 6.65 20.32 -27.22
N LEU A 118 6.79 20.39 -25.89
CA LEU A 118 5.68 20.15 -24.96
C LEU A 118 4.62 21.26 -25.03
N GLU A 119 5.06 22.52 -25.15
CA GLU A 119 4.17 23.68 -25.30
C GLU A 119 3.66 23.81 -26.72
N GLU A 120 4.54 23.61 -27.73
CA GLU A 120 4.22 23.70 -29.13
C GLU A 120 3.13 22.69 -29.57
N ASN A 121 3.10 21.52 -28.95
CA ASN A 121 2.11 20.47 -29.22
C ASN A 121 0.99 20.36 -28.18
N GLY A 122 0.91 21.27 -27.20
CA GLY A 122 -0.15 21.29 -26.18
C GLY A 122 -0.21 20.02 -25.33
N LEU A 123 0.94 19.45 -24.98
CA LEU A 123 1.03 18.22 -24.21
C LEU A 123 0.89 18.51 -22.70
N ASP A 124 -0.32 18.38 -22.14
CA ASP A 124 -0.67 18.73 -20.75
C ASP A 124 -0.95 17.52 -19.84
N ASP A 125 -0.30 16.41 -20.14
CA ASP A 125 -0.52 15.11 -19.51
C ASP A 125 0.60 14.69 -18.53
N GLN A 126 1.28 15.66 -17.92
CA GLN A 126 2.31 15.43 -16.91
C GLN A 126 1.73 14.80 -15.64
N PHE A 127 2.55 13.99 -14.95
CA PHE A 127 2.24 13.38 -13.67
C PHE A 127 3.46 13.36 -12.76
N ALA A 128 3.23 13.49 -11.45
CA ALA A 128 4.27 13.61 -10.44
C ALA A 128 4.48 12.31 -9.65
N THR A 129 5.54 12.29 -8.86
CA THR A 129 5.79 11.21 -7.89
C THR A 129 4.56 10.98 -7.01
N PHE A 130 4.20 9.72 -6.84
CA PHE A 130 3.03 9.23 -6.11
C PHE A 130 1.67 9.50 -6.78
N ASP A 131 1.63 9.93 -8.02
CA ASP A 131 0.40 9.82 -8.78
C ASP A 131 0.14 8.35 -9.12
N LEU A 132 -1.11 7.94 -9.09
CA LEU A 132 -1.57 6.66 -9.62
C LEU A 132 -2.00 6.90 -11.07
N ILE A 133 -1.26 6.33 -12.01
CA ILE A 133 -1.54 6.40 -13.44
C ILE A 133 -2.15 5.10 -13.95
N PHE A 134 -2.79 5.16 -15.10
CA PHE A 134 -3.37 3.99 -15.75
C PHE A 134 -2.69 3.73 -17.09
N THR A 135 -2.31 2.47 -17.31
CA THR A 135 -1.66 2.03 -18.54
C THR A 135 -2.47 0.90 -19.18
N ARG A 136 -2.39 0.74 -20.48
CA ARG A 136 -3.02 -0.32 -21.27
C ARG A 136 -2.00 -1.13 -22.04
N GLU A 137 -2.47 -2.19 -22.69
CA GLU A 137 -1.68 -2.95 -23.65
C GLU A 137 -1.08 -2.03 -24.73
N LEU A 138 0.16 -2.32 -25.11
CA LEU A 138 0.83 -1.61 -26.19
C LEU A 138 0.08 -1.83 -27.50
N PRO A 139 -0.12 -0.79 -28.30
CA PRO A 139 -0.51 -0.94 -29.69
C PRO A 139 0.63 -1.61 -30.46
N GLY A 140 0.38 -2.02 -31.69
CA GLY A 140 1.43 -2.53 -32.56
C GLY A 140 2.59 -1.55 -32.73
N GLU A 141 3.80 -2.05 -32.99
CA GLU A 141 5.02 -1.24 -33.10
C GLU A 141 4.86 -0.03 -34.04
N PHE A 142 4.22 -0.27 -35.20
CA PHE A 142 4.00 0.76 -36.23
C PHE A 142 2.80 1.68 -35.94
N GLU A 143 2.01 1.39 -34.90
CA GLU A 143 0.89 2.21 -34.45
C GLU A 143 1.32 3.25 -33.39
N LEU A 144 2.49 3.04 -32.75
CA LEU A 144 3.08 4.00 -31.82
C LEU A 144 3.41 5.30 -32.51
N LYS A 145 3.09 6.41 -31.85
CA LYS A 145 3.22 7.77 -32.39
C LYS A 145 4.21 8.59 -31.57
N LEU A 146 4.72 9.60 -32.21
CA LEU A 146 5.47 10.63 -31.54
C LEU A 146 4.64 11.24 -30.41
N TYR A 147 5.27 11.44 -29.26
CA TYR A 147 4.70 11.95 -28.01
C TYR A 147 3.83 10.96 -27.20
N ASP A 148 3.67 9.73 -27.65
CA ASP A 148 3.10 8.69 -26.78
C ASP A 148 3.97 8.50 -25.52
N ILE A 149 3.31 8.30 -24.38
CA ILE A 149 3.99 8.02 -23.11
C ILE A 149 3.95 6.52 -22.87
N VAL A 150 5.12 5.89 -22.79
CA VAL A 150 5.26 4.44 -22.74
C VAL A 150 6.06 4.02 -21.51
N VAL A 151 5.64 2.90 -20.91
CA VAL A 151 6.42 2.20 -19.88
C VAL A 151 7.31 1.19 -20.57
N TYR A 152 8.61 1.28 -20.35
CA TYR A 152 9.60 0.33 -20.86
C TYR A 152 10.54 -0.14 -19.74
N GLU A 153 11.21 -1.25 -19.96
CA GLU A 153 12.10 -1.87 -19.00
C GLU A 153 13.56 -1.67 -19.44
N ARG A 154 14.36 -1.20 -18.48
CA ARG A 154 15.82 -1.06 -18.64
C ARG A 154 16.50 -1.40 -17.32
N ASN A 155 17.49 -2.29 -17.36
CA ASN A 155 18.25 -2.73 -16.18
C ASN A 155 17.36 -3.26 -15.03
N ASP A 156 16.34 -4.03 -15.36
CA ASP A 156 15.32 -4.56 -14.42
C ASP A 156 14.48 -3.46 -13.73
N GLU A 157 14.51 -2.22 -14.23
CA GLU A 157 13.68 -1.13 -13.76
C GLU A 157 12.65 -0.72 -14.82
N LEU A 158 11.43 -0.41 -14.35
CA LEU A 158 10.38 0.14 -15.20
C LEU A 158 10.49 1.66 -15.25
N ILE A 159 10.68 2.20 -16.44
CA ILE A 159 10.77 3.63 -16.72
C ILE A 159 9.54 4.03 -17.50
N ILE A 160 9.00 5.23 -17.22
CA ILE A 160 7.89 5.80 -17.98
C ILE A 160 8.29 7.17 -18.49
N HIS A 161 8.43 7.26 -19.81
CA HIS A 161 8.83 8.49 -20.50
C HIS A 161 8.05 8.68 -21.80
N ARG A 162 8.22 9.85 -22.41
CA ARG A 162 7.59 10.23 -23.67
C ARG A 162 8.50 9.90 -24.84
N ILE A 163 7.92 9.39 -25.93
CA ILE A 163 8.59 9.22 -27.22
C ILE A 163 8.84 10.61 -27.79
N ILE A 164 10.10 10.96 -28.05
CA ILE A 164 10.50 12.25 -28.63
C ILE A 164 11.04 12.12 -30.03
N ASP A 165 11.46 10.94 -30.44
CA ASP A 165 11.85 10.62 -31.80
C ASP A 165 11.62 9.14 -32.11
N ILE A 166 11.40 8.83 -33.40
CA ILE A 166 11.18 7.49 -33.91
C ILE A 166 12.10 7.29 -35.12
N GLU A 167 13.08 6.41 -34.98
CA GLU A 167 13.94 6.00 -36.08
C GLU A 167 13.27 4.83 -36.82
N GLU A 168 12.92 5.10 -38.09
CA GLU A 168 12.33 4.09 -38.98
C GLU A 168 13.36 3.02 -39.36
N PRO A 169 12.91 1.80 -39.73
CA PRO A 169 13.79 0.74 -40.18
C PRO A 169 14.77 1.21 -41.26
N ASN A 170 16.04 0.88 -41.07
CA ASN A 170 17.14 1.28 -41.98
C ASN A 170 18.12 0.11 -42.19
N GLU A 171 19.24 0.35 -42.89
CA GLU A 171 20.23 -0.70 -43.18
C GLU A 171 20.85 -1.36 -41.95
N LYS A 172 20.85 -0.68 -40.78
CA LYS A 172 21.41 -1.21 -39.53
C LYS A 172 20.39 -2.04 -38.73
N HIS A 173 19.11 -1.67 -38.79
CA HIS A 173 18.01 -2.38 -38.12
C HIS A 173 16.79 -2.44 -39.09
N PRO A 174 16.82 -3.37 -40.05
CA PRO A 174 15.86 -3.37 -41.17
C PRO A 174 14.43 -3.77 -40.77
N ASP A 175 14.26 -4.47 -39.65
CA ASP A 175 12.99 -5.09 -39.28
C ASP A 175 12.25 -4.36 -38.16
N HIS A 176 12.90 -3.41 -37.47
CA HIS A 176 12.36 -2.78 -36.26
C HIS A 176 12.56 -1.28 -36.24
N ARG A 177 11.64 -0.59 -35.54
CA ARG A 177 11.78 0.81 -35.17
C ARG A 177 12.60 0.95 -33.89
N LEU A 178 13.34 2.03 -33.77
CA LEU A 178 13.96 2.45 -32.54
C LEU A 178 13.32 3.75 -32.04
N PHE A 179 13.18 3.85 -30.71
CA PHE A 179 12.46 4.95 -30.09
C PHE A 179 13.35 5.70 -29.13
N GLU A 180 13.43 7.03 -29.27
CA GLU A 180 14.12 7.90 -28.33
C GLU A 180 13.12 8.38 -27.28
N PHE A 181 13.47 8.23 -26.01
CA PHE A 181 12.64 8.63 -24.89
C PHE A 181 13.22 9.79 -24.11
N ARG A 182 12.32 10.60 -23.51
CA ARG A 182 12.69 11.66 -22.59
C ARG A 182 11.59 11.91 -21.57
N GLY A 183 11.99 12.12 -20.31
CA GLY A 183 11.10 12.66 -19.29
C GLY A 183 10.82 14.14 -19.54
N ASP A 184 9.57 14.57 -19.39
CA ASP A 184 9.14 15.95 -19.63
C ASP A 184 9.88 16.98 -18.76
N ALA A 185 10.28 16.58 -17.54
CA ALA A 185 11.05 17.40 -16.60
C ALA A 185 12.58 17.27 -16.79
N ILE A 186 13.06 16.39 -17.68
CA ILE A 186 14.49 16.11 -17.87
C ILE A 186 15.03 16.86 -19.07
N LYS A 187 16.29 17.29 -19.02
CA LYS A 187 16.94 18.06 -20.07
C LYS A 187 17.41 17.21 -21.26
N TYR A 188 17.93 16.04 -20.95
CA TYR A 188 18.55 15.16 -21.94
C TYR A 188 17.65 13.94 -22.17
N SER A 189 17.74 13.38 -23.37
CA SER A 189 17.12 12.10 -23.67
C SER A 189 17.75 10.98 -22.86
N ASP A 190 17.06 9.87 -22.80
CA ASP A 190 17.62 8.64 -22.26
C ASP A 190 18.81 8.19 -23.12
N ASP A 191 19.84 7.62 -22.48
CA ASP A 191 21.16 7.42 -23.11
C ASP A 191 21.14 6.48 -24.33
N GLU A 192 20.14 5.62 -24.45
CA GLU A 192 20.03 4.63 -25.50
C GLU A 192 18.62 4.61 -26.10
N MET A 193 18.55 4.32 -27.38
CA MET A 193 17.30 4.03 -28.08
C MET A 193 16.69 2.73 -27.53
N VAL A 194 15.38 2.68 -27.50
CA VAL A 194 14.60 1.56 -26.94
C VAL A 194 13.91 0.81 -28.09
N GLU A 195 14.02 -0.51 -28.07
CA GLU A 195 13.28 -1.38 -28.97
C GLU A 195 11.86 -1.65 -28.46
N TYR A 196 10.94 -1.95 -29.38
CA TYR A 196 9.57 -2.34 -29.03
C TYR A 196 9.50 -3.53 -28.05
N SER A 197 10.45 -4.47 -28.16
CA SER A 197 10.56 -5.64 -27.29
C SER A 197 10.75 -5.30 -25.79
N GLN A 198 11.32 -4.13 -25.50
CA GLN A 198 11.56 -3.63 -24.15
C GLN A 198 10.36 -2.88 -23.55
N MET A 199 9.38 -2.53 -24.39
CA MET A 199 8.18 -1.81 -23.95
C MET A 199 7.18 -2.73 -23.30
N ARG A 200 6.40 -2.22 -22.33
CA ARG A 200 5.49 -3.00 -21.51
C ARG A 200 4.04 -2.54 -21.56
N SER A 201 3.80 -1.24 -21.64
CA SER A 201 2.46 -0.67 -21.69
C SER A 201 2.48 0.80 -22.11
N ILE A 202 1.33 1.32 -22.53
CA ILE A 202 1.14 2.73 -22.91
C ILE A 202 0.25 3.44 -21.88
N TYR A 203 0.57 4.70 -21.56
CA TYR A 203 -0.24 5.57 -20.71
C TYR A 203 -1.48 6.05 -21.45
N VAL A 204 -2.62 6.08 -20.75
CA VAL A 204 -3.91 6.42 -21.38
C VAL A 204 -4.46 7.82 -21.03
N GLY A 205 -3.64 8.63 -20.35
CA GLY A 205 -4.04 10.01 -20.00
C GLY A 205 -4.73 10.16 -18.65
N ASP A 206 -5.13 9.07 -17.99
CA ASP A 206 -5.84 9.11 -16.72
C ASP A 206 -4.87 8.97 -15.53
N LYS A 207 -5.03 9.86 -14.53
CA LYS A 207 -4.26 9.82 -13.29
C LYS A 207 -5.11 10.17 -12.06
N VAL A 208 -4.75 9.63 -10.91
CA VAL A 208 -5.30 10.01 -9.61
C VAL A 208 -4.16 10.54 -8.74
N PRO A 209 -4.15 11.85 -8.44
CA PRO A 209 -3.06 12.47 -7.68
C PRO A 209 -2.94 11.90 -6.26
N TYR A 210 -1.71 11.76 -5.75
CA TYR A 210 -1.34 11.41 -4.37
C TYR A 210 -1.78 10.04 -3.87
N VAL A 211 -2.63 9.29 -4.55
CA VAL A 211 -3.09 7.95 -4.12
C VAL A 211 -1.94 6.96 -4.08
N GLY A 212 -0.95 7.11 -4.94
CA GLY A 212 0.25 6.30 -4.96
C GLY A 212 1.05 6.36 -3.66
N SER A 213 1.03 7.48 -2.92
CA SER A 213 1.70 7.59 -1.63
C SER A 213 1.12 6.62 -0.59
N PHE A 214 -0.21 6.49 -0.57
CA PHE A 214 -0.89 5.51 0.29
C PHE A 214 -0.55 4.07 -0.13
N ILE A 215 -0.60 3.78 -1.43
CA ILE A 215 -0.26 2.46 -1.98
C ILE A 215 1.20 2.12 -1.63
N TYR A 216 2.13 3.04 -1.87
CA TYR A 216 3.53 2.86 -1.55
C TYR A 216 3.77 2.65 -0.05
N PHE A 217 3.09 3.43 0.82
CA PHE A 217 3.15 3.23 2.28
C PHE A 217 2.67 1.84 2.67
N VAL A 218 1.50 1.41 2.19
CA VAL A 218 0.94 0.10 2.51
C VAL A 218 1.85 -1.04 2.05
N GLN A 219 2.54 -0.86 0.92
CA GLN A 219 3.50 -1.83 0.38
C GLN A 219 4.88 -1.78 1.07
N SER A 220 5.14 -0.77 1.89
CA SER A 220 6.39 -0.62 2.64
C SER A 220 6.43 -1.53 3.88
N PRO A 221 7.61 -1.87 4.41
CA PRO A 221 7.73 -2.60 5.68
C PRO A 221 6.95 -1.93 6.82
N SER A 222 6.92 -0.60 6.87
CA SER A 222 6.16 0.16 7.88
C SER A 222 4.65 -0.01 7.73
N GLY A 223 4.14 -0.03 6.50
CA GLY A 223 2.73 -0.28 6.21
C GLY A 223 2.31 -1.69 6.60
N TYR A 224 3.09 -2.71 6.25
CA TYR A 224 2.85 -4.08 6.71
C TYR A 224 2.81 -4.18 8.23
N LEU A 225 3.74 -3.51 8.91
CA LEU A 225 3.77 -3.43 10.36
C LEU A 225 2.47 -2.84 10.92
N CYS A 226 2.04 -1.70 10.41
CA CYS A 226 0.81 -1.04 10.83
C CYS A 226 -0.43 -1.95 10.66
N ILE A 227 -0.55 -2.62 9.52
CA ILE A 227 -1.65 -3.55 9.24
C ILE A 227 -1.62 -4.72 10.20
N MET A 228 -0.46 -5.32 10.43
CA MET A 228 -0.31 -6.43 11.39
C MET A 228 -0.69 -6.00 12.80
N LEU A 229 -0.31 -4.80 13.24
CA LEU A 229 -0.70 -4.28 14.57
C LEU A 229 -2.21 -4.07 14.70
N VAL A 230 -2.86 -3.55 13.64
CA VAL A 230 -4.32 -3.40 13.61
C VAL A 230 -5.01 -4.76 13.71
N LEU A 231 -4.56 -5.77 12.95
CA LEU A 231 -5.10 -7.13 12.97
C LEU A 231 -4.89 -7.79 14.32
N VAL A 232 -3.69 -7.69 14.90
CA VAL A 232 -3.35 -8.19 16.23
C VAL A 232 -4.27 -7.56 17.28
N GLY A 233 -4.45 -6.23 17.25
CA GLY A 233 -5.37 -5.52 18.15
C GLY A 233 -6.81 -6.02 18.02
N PHE A 234 -7.28 -6.19 16.80
CA PHE A 234 -8.64 -6.66 16.52
C PHE A 234 -8.92 -8.05 17.09
N PHE A 235 -7.96 -8.98 17.02
CA PHE A 235 -8.15 -10.33 17.56
C PHE A 235 -7.84 -10.44 19.05
N ILE A 236 -6.80 -9.76 19.54
CA ILE A 236 -6.36 -9.91 20.93
C ILE A 236 -7.26 -9.17 21.90
N VAL A 237 -7.74 -7.96 21.59
CA VAL A 237 -8.55 -7.16 22.52
C VAL A 237 -9.85 -7.87 22.94
N PRO A 238 -10.67 -8.41 22.05
CA PRO A 238 -11.88 -9.16 22.45
C PRO A 238 -11.58 -10.42 23.29
N PHE A 239 -10.44 -11.07 23.01
CA PHE A 239 -10.01 -12.24 23.77
C PHE A 239 -9.64 -11.86 25.22
N ILE A 240 -8.89 -10.77 25.37
CA ILE A 240 -8.51 -10.22 26.70
C ILE A 240 -9.77 -9.80 27.47
N GLU A 241 -10.67 -9.05 26.84
CA GLU A 241 -11.93 -8.63 27.47
C GLU A 241 -12.75 -9.83 27.94
N LYS A 242 -12.92 -10.85 27.10
CA LYS A 242 -13.62 -12.07 27.45
C LYS A 242 -12.95 -12.81 28.63
N TYR A 243 -11.63 -12.84 28.67
CA TYR A 243 -10.87 -13.43 29.75
C TYR A 243 -11.06 -12.67 31.07
N LEU A 244 -10.92 -11.34 31.07
CA LEU A 244 -11.14 -10.47 32.21
C LEU A 244 -12.58 -10.55 32.75
N MET A 245 -13.56 -10.56 31.84
CA MET A 245 -14.98 -10.71 32.22
C MET A 245 -15.25 -12.03 32.89
N ARG A 246 -14.63 -13.14 32.45
CA ARG A 246 -14.73 -14.44 33.13
C ARG A 246 -14.16 -14.38 34.58
N ARG A 247 -13.05 -13.68 34.77
CA ARG A 247 -12.44 -13.47 36.08
C ARG A 247 -13.32 -12.60 36.98
N LYS A 248 -13.84 -11.50 36.47
CA LYS A 248 -14.79 -10.61 37.15
C LYS A 248 -16.04 -11.39 37.62
N ARG A 249 -16.60 -12.21 36.73
CA ARG A 249 -17.78 -13.07 37.08
C ARG A 249 -17.47 -14.07 38.18
N ARG A 250 -16.32 -14.75 38.15
CA ARG A 250 -15.88 -15.67 39.24
C ARG A 250 -15.72 -14.93 40.57
N ARG A 251 -15.25 -13.69 40.55
CA ARG A 251 -15.15 -12.88 41.79
C ARG A 251 -16.55 -12.56 42.34
N LEU A 252 -17.49 -12.13 41.50
CA LEU A 252 -18.86 -11.84 41.87
C LEU A 252 -19.56 -13.07 42.48
N SER A 253 -19.34 -14.27 41.95
CA SER A 253 -19.85 -15.52 42.52
C SER A 253 -19.25 -15.81 43.92
N ARG A 254 -17.93 -15.56 44.12
CA ARG A 254 -17.29 -15.77 45.43
C ARG A 254 -17.81 -14.85 46.54
N ILE A 255 -18.21 -13.62 46.19
CA ILE A 255 -18.79 -12.64 47.14
C ILE A 255 -20.30 -12.79 47.29
N GLY A 256 -20.90 -13.85 46.72
CA GLY A 256 -22.33 -14.13 46.81
C GLY A 256 -23.25 -13.16 46.08
N PHE A 257 -22.71 -12.37 45.11
CA PHE A 257 -23.49 -11.40 44.33
C PHE A 257 -24.25 -12.05 43.17
N ILE A 258 -23.76 -13.16 42.66
CA ILE A 258 -24.39 -14.01 41.62
C ILE A 258 -24.20 -15.48 41.97
N ASN A 259 -25.23 -16.26 41.64
CA ASN A 259 -25.18 -17.75 41.76
C ASN A 259 -24.52 -18.38 40.52
#